data_e40666aa88dcb89ddad2813c53a40f21
#
_entry.id   e40666aa88dcb89ddad2813c53a40f21
#
_cell.length_a   1.000
_cell.length_b   1.000
_cell.length_c   1.000
_cell.angle_alpha   90.00
_cell.angle_beta   90.00
_cell.angle_gamma   90.00
#
_symmetry.space_group_name_H-M   'P 1'
#
loop_
_entity.id
_entity.type
_entity.pdbx_description
1 polymer ?
#
loop_
_entity_poly.entity_id
_entity_poly.type
_entity_poly.pdbx_seq_one_letter_code
_entity_poly.pdbx_strand_id
1 'polypeptide(L)'
;NASGANPISYQWKKDGVAIPAGISNFYRIFNATTASAGVYTVVISNSAGITVSDSIKVTIDVPPGIVTQPKSITLGSGGSAQLSVAASGTDISYSWSKNGAILDGQTNSTLKINNATNSDAGTYSVLVSNDIGSVQSSDAVITVFSAPEITEQPVGAVVAFGSSAELNVKAESVGSVEYQWKLNG
;
A
#
# COMPACT_ATOMS: atom_id res chain seq x y z
N ASN A 1 -16.91 11.56 -39.46
CA ASN A 1 -17.75 11.28 -40.62
C ASN A 1 -16.85 11.19 -41.84
N ALA A 2 -17.09 10.18 -42.70
CA ALA A 2 -16.45 10.08 -44.01
C ALA A 2 -17.40 10.62 -45.07
N SER A 3 -16.85 11.27 -46.10
CA SER A 3 -17.58 11.75 -47.27
C SER A 3 -16.93 11.17 -48.54
N GLY A 4 -17.74 10.90 -49.54
CA GLY A 4 -17.27 10.35 -50.82
C GLY A 4 -18.40 9.67 -51.59
N ALA A 5 -18.08 9.12 -52.77
CA ALA A 5 -19.02 8.35 -53.57
C ALA A 5 -19.46 7.05 -52.86
N ASN A 6 -20.74 6.76 -52.90
CA ASN A 6 -21.31 5.53 -52.33
C ASN A 6 -21.09 4.31 -53.24
N PRO A 7 -21.03 3.08 -52.67
CA PRO A 7 -21.07 2.75 -51.25
C PRO A 7 -19.73 3.00 -50.54
N ILE A 8 -19.77 3.45 -49.28
CA ILE A 8 -18.62 3.59 -48.43
C ILE A 8 -18.55 2.37 -47.51
N SER A 9 -17.37 1.73 -47.41
CA SER A 9 -17.09 0.59 -46.54
C SER A 9 -16.14 1.01 -45.40
N TYR A 10 -16.28 0.38 -44.26
CA TYR A 10 -15.48 0.63 -43.03
C TYR A 10 -14.87 -0.68 -42.58
N GLN A 11 -13.63 -0.64 -42.08
CA GLN A 11 -12.97 -1.75 -41.37
C GLN A 11 -12.13 -1.22 -40.23
N TRP A 12 -12.61 -1.40 -39.02
CA TRP A 12 -11.84 -1.09 -37.82
C TRP A 12 -10.74 -2.12 -37.62
N LYS A 13 -9.60 -1.63 -37.13
CA LYS A 13 -8.44 -2.43 -36.76
C LYS A 13 -8.01 -2.06 -35.33
N LYS A 14 -7.52 -3.05 -34.58
CA LYS A 14 -6.84 -2.90 -33.34
C LYS A 14 -5.42 -3.40 -33.46
N ASP A 15 -4.44 -2.59 -33.12
CA ASP A 15 -3.00 -2.90 -33.25
C ASP A 15 -2.64 -3.43 -34.63
N GLY A 16 -3.26 -2.86 -35.70
CA GLY A 16 -3.09 -3.24 -37.10
C GLY A 16 -3.92 -4.44 -37.56
N VAL A 17 -4.52 -5.21 -36.62
CA VAL A 17 -5.34 -6.40 -36.94
C VAL A 17 -6.80 -6.01 -37.15
N ALA A 18 -7.42 -6.52 -38.21
CA ALA A 18 -8.84 -6.26 -38.50
C ALA A 18 -9.75 -6.85 -37.39
N ILE A 19 -10.73 -6.06 -37.00
CA ILE A 19 -11.79 -6.48 -36.05
C ILE A 19 -12.97 -7.00 -36.92
N PRO A 20 -13.32 -8.30 -36.86
CA PRO A 20 -14.31 -8.88 -37.78
C PRO A 20 -15.67 -8.18 -37.79
N ALA A 21 -16.16 -7.73 -36.63
CA ALA A 21 -17.43 -6.99 -36.49
C ALA A 21 -17.28 -5.47 -36.63
N GLY A 22 -16.08 -4.96 -36.90
CA GLY A 22 -15.78 -3.55 -37.03
C GLY A 22 -16.01 -2.99 -38.42
N ILE A 23 -17.22 -3.09 -38.96
CA ILE A 23 -17.56 -2.72 -40.35
C ILE A 23 -18.53 -1.54 -40.47
N SER A 24 -18.75 -0.81 -39.38
CA SER A 24 -19.63 0.37 -39.37
C SER A 24 -18.80 1.66 -39.20
N ASN A 25 -19.45 2.81 -39.41
CA ASN A 25 -18.84 4.12 -39.24
C ASN A 25 -18.53 4.44 -37.74
N PHE A 26 -18.88 3.56 -36.84
CA PHE A 26 -18.49 3.56 -35.42
C PHE A 26 -18.09 2.14 -34.97
N TYR A 27 -17.24 2.05 -33.98
CA TYR A 27 -16.93 0.82 -33.25
C TYR A 27 -17.17 1.04 -31.76
N ARG A 28 -17.85 0.11 -31.10
CA ARG A 28 -18.18 0.19 -29.69
C ARG A 28 -17.55 -0.97 -28.94
N ILE A 29 -16.85 -0.65 -27.87
CA ILE A 29 -16.25 -1.64 -26.96
C ILE A 29 -17.22 -1.81 -25.78
N PHE A 30 -17.74 -3.02 -25.61
CA PHE A 30 -18.60 -3.41 -24.48
C PHE A 30 -17.78 -4.18 -23.46
N ASN A 31 -18.08 -4.00 -22.16
CA ASN A 31 -17.42 -4.69 -21.07
C ASN A 31 -15.89 -4.64 -21.22
N ALA A 32 -15.37 -3.42 -21.34
CA ALA A 32 -13.95 -3.19 -21.60
C ALA A 32 -13.07 -3.85 -20.53
N THR A 33 -12.06 -4.59 -20.97
CA THR A 33 -11.05 -5.24 -20.14
C THR A 33 -9.67 -4.75 -20.55
N THR A 34 -8.63 -5.12 -19.83
CA THR A 34 -7.23 -4.80 -20.20
C THR A 34 -6.88 -5.24 -21.64
N ALA A 35 -7.50 -6.32 -22.11
CA ALA A 35 -7.36 -6.76 -23.49
C ALA A 35 -7.98 -5.81 -24.53
N SER A 36 -8.85 -4.89 -24.10
CA SER A 36 -9.43 -3.86 -24.97
C SER A 36 -8.50 -2.66 -25.17
N ALA A 37 -7.47 -2.51 -24.37
CA ALA A 37 -6.45 -1.47 -24.58
C ALA A 37 -5.68 -1.72 -25.88
N GLY A 38 -5.29 -0.65 -26.56
CA GLY A 38 -4.56 -0.74 -27.82
C GLY A 38 -4.75 0.47 -28.71
N VAL A 39 -4.18 0.40 -29.91
CA VAL A 39 -4.27 1.44 -30.93
C VAL A 39 -5.32 1.05 -31.97
N TYR A 40 -6.33 1.90 -32.12
CA TYR A 40 -7.43 1.68 -33.05
C TYR A 40 -7.30 2.62 -34.24
N THR A 41 -7.58 2.08 -35.42
CA THR A 41 -7.70 2.82 -36.71
C THR A 41 -8.90 2.30 -37.47
N VAL A 42 -9.43 3.10 -38.38
CA VAL A 42 -10.44 2.64 -39.35
C VAL A 42 -9.96 2.85 -40.75
N VAL A 43 -10.04 1.81 -41.53
CA VAL A 43 -9.86 1.85 -42.99
C VAL A 43 -11.21 2.14 -43.63
N ILE A 44 -11.27 3.15 -44.49
CA ILE A 44 -12.47 3.57 -45.19
C ILE A 44 -12.20 3.43 -46.69
N SER A 45 -13.10 2.81 -47.37
CA SER A 45 -12.92 2.56 -48.82
C SER A 45 -14.23 2.74 -49.61
N ASN A 46 -14.05 3.08 -50.89
CA ASN A 46 -15.09 3.05 -51.93
C ASN A 46 -14.47 2.70 -53.26
N SER A 47 -15.22 2.83 -54.35
CA SER A 47 -14.73 2.54 -55.74
C SER A 47 -13.61 3.50 -56.18
N ALA A 48 -13.43 4.66 -55.54
CA ALA A 48 -12.40 5.63 -55.92
C ALA A 48 -11.09 5.43 -55.16
N GLY A 49 -11.07 4.68 -54.03
CA GLY A 49 -9.84 4.44 -53.27
C GLY A 49 -10.05 4.10 -51.80
N ILE A 50 -8.94 4.15 -51.04
CA ILE A 50 -8.84 3.77 -49.66
C ILE A 50 -8.21 4.94 -48.86
N THR A 51 -8.73 5.20 -47.66
CA THR A 51 -8.10 6.09 -46.67
C THR A 51 -8.11 5.44 -45.31
N VAL A 52 -7.19 5.85 -44.45
CA VAL A 52 -7.06 5.35 -43.08
C VAL A 52 -7.14 6.55 -42.13
N SER A 53 -7.85 6.39 -41.03
CA SER A 53 -7.93 7.41 -39.99
C SER A 53 -6.60 7.60 -39.26
N ASP A 54 -6.46 8.69 -38.48
CA ASP A 54 -5.47 8.81 -37.46
C ASP A 54 -5.67 7.73 -36.37
N SER A 55 -4.58 7.44 -35.67
CA SER A 55 -4.56 6.46 -34.60
C SER A 55 -5.28 6.97 -33.35
N ILE A 56 -6.11 6.14 -32.75
CA ILE A 56 -6.79 6.37 -31.49
C ILE A 56 -6.24 5.39 -30.46
N LYS A 57 -5.57 5.90 -29.42
CA LYS A 57 -5.10 5.07 -28.30
C LYS A 57 -6.25 4.92 -27.29
N VAL A 58 -6.62 3.68 -27.01
CA VAL A 58 -7.56 3.32 -25.93
C VAL A 58 -6.75 2.76 -24.78
N THR A 59 -6.89 3.36 -23.59
CA THR A 59 -6.34 2.88 -22.34
C THR A 59 -7.47 2.33 -21.48
N ILE A 60 -7.17 1.38 -20.63
CA ILE A 60 -8.11 0.78 -19.68
C ILE A 60 -7.54 0.92 -18.30
N ASP A 61 -8.22 1.69 -17.47
CA ASP A 61 -7.85 1.82 -16.07
C ASP A 61 -8.42 0.67 -15.25
N VAL A 62 -7.56 0.15 -14.37
CA VAL A 62 -7.88 -0.98 -13.49
C VAL A 62 -7.93 -0.46 -12.06
N PRO A 63 -9.01 -0.74 -11.30
CA PRO A 63 -9.08 -0.34 -9.90
C PRO A 63 -7.95 -1.00 -9.08
N PRO A 64 -7.55 -0.38 -7.96
CA PRO A 64 -6.52 -0.94 -7.11
C PRO A 64 -6.99 -2.22 -6.42
N GLY A 65 -6.07 -3.17 -6.28
CA GLY A 65 -6.25 -4.40 -5.53
C GLY A 65 -5.00 -4.72 -4.72
N ILE A 66 -5.14 -5.23 -3.49
CA ILE A 66 -3.99 -5.63 -2.69
C ILE A 66 -3.65 -7.08 -2.97
N VAL A 67 -2.39 -7.31 -3.38
CA VAL A 67 -1.83 -8.64 -3.68
C VAL A 67 -1.16 -9.24 -2.44
N THR A 68 -0.42 -8.41 -1.68
CA THR A 68 0.24 -8.84 -0.44
C THR A 68 -0.02 -7.81 0.65
N GLN A 69 -0.54 -8.27 1.78
CA GLN A 69 -0.83 -7.43 2.95
C GLN A 69 0.46 -7.10 3.72
N PRO A 70 0.53 -5.93 4.38
CA PRO A 70 1.59 -5.63 5.33
C PRO A 70 1.53 -6.60 6.52
N LYS A 71 2.70 -6.92 7.09
CA LYS A 71 2.83 -7.89 8.19
C LYS A 71 3.24 -7.19 9.48
N SER A 72 2.67 -7.62 10.60
CA SER A 72 3.05 -7.16 11.93
C SER A 72 4.51 -7.46 12.24
N ILE A 73 5.17 -6.58 12.98
CA ILE A 73 6.59 -6.65 13.32
C ILE A 73 6.77 -6.35 14.81
N THR A 74 7.65 -7.11 15.44
CA THR A 74 8.07 -6.90 16.82
C THR A 74 9.57 -6.62 16.81
N LEU A 75 10.02 -5.54 17.48
CA LEU A 75 11.42 -5.13 17.50
C LEU A 75 11.79 -4.43 18.82
N GLY A 76 13.09 -4.39 19.12
CA GLY A 76 13.62 -3.62 20.26
C GLY A 76 13.70 -2.13 19.95
N SER A 77 13.68 -1.30 20.98
CA SER A 77 13.94 0.15 20.90
C SER A 77 15.30 0.41 20.23
N GLY A 78 15.37 1.40 19.33
CA GLY A 78 16.53 1.69 18.48
C GLY A 78 16.61 0.80 17.22
N GLY A 79 15.78 -0.23 17.08
CA GLY A 79 15.73 -1.10 15.92
C GLY A 79 15.11 -0.43 14.70
N SER A 80 15.11 -1.12 13.57
CA SER A 80 14.49 -0.65 12.34
C SER A 80 13.48 -1.68 11.81
N ALA A 81 12.38 -1.19 11.26
CA ALA A 81 11.31 -1.98 10.68
C ALA A 81 10.92 -1.45 9.31
N GLN A 82 10.38 -2.33 8.46
CA GLN A 82 9.80 -1.96 7.18
C GLN A 82 8.48 -2.70 7.00
N LEU A 83 7.38 -1.95 6.90
CA LEU A 83 6.11 -2.47 6.41
C LEU A 83 6.08 -2.35 4.89
N SER A 84 5.52 -3.33 4.21
CA SER A 84 5.41 -3.33 2.76
C SER A 84 4.06 -3.89 2.31
N VAL A 85 3.53 -3.34 1.25
CA VAL A 85 2.33 -3.79 0.54
C VAL A 85 2.67 -4.04 -0.92
N ALA A 86 2.14 -5.11 -1.51
CA ALA A 86 2.11 -5.26 -2.96
C ALA A 86 0.68 -5.05 -3.44
N ALA A 87 0.51 -4.22 -4.45
CA ALA A 87 -0.79 -3.89 -5.02
C ALA A 87 -0.76 -3.98 -6.54
N SER A 88 -1.94 -4.18 -7.13
CA SER A 88 -2.22 -4.14 -8.57
C SER A 88 -3.14 -2.98 -8.88
N GLY A 89 -3.19 -2.55 -10.13
CA GLY A 89 -4.01 -1.44 -10.61
C GLY A 89 -3.20 -0.53 -11.54
N THR A 90 -3.86 0.39 -12.23
CA THR A 90 -3.20 1.43 -13.02
C THR A 90 -2.99 2.67 -12.18
N ASP A 91 -1.84 3.33 -12.32
CA ASP A 91 -1.52 4.63 -11.71
C ASP A 91 -1.88 4.73 -10.21
N ILE A 92 -1.53 3.66 -9.45
CA ILE A 92 -1.86 3.54 -8.02
C ILE A 92 -0.98 4.45 -7.17
N SER A 93 -1.60 5.03 -6.15
CA SER A 93 -0.98 5.81 -5.08
C SER A 93 -1.19 5.14 -3.73
N TYR A 94 -0.34 5.50 -2.76
CA TYR A 94 -0.37 4.93 -1.40
C TYR A 94 -0.49 6.05 -0.37
N SER A 95 -1.21 5.77 0.72
CA SER A 95 -1.29 6.64 1.89
C SER A 95 -1.30 5.78 3.14
N TRP A 96 -0.21 5.85 3.92
CA TRP A 96 -0.09 5.11 5.18
C TRP A 96 -0.76 5.86 6.32
N SER A 97 -1.32 5.10 7.25
CA SER A 97 -1.88 5.61 8.50
C SER A 97 -1.36 4.81 9.69
N LYS A 98 -1.33 5.48 10.85
CA LYS A 98 -1.02 4.89 12.15
C LYS A 98 -2.15 5.20 13.12
N ASN A 99 -2.72 4.18 13.75
CA ASN A 99 -3.86 4.31 14.67
C ASN A 99 -5.02 5.12 14.05
N GLY A 100 -5.22 4.98 12.73
CA GLY A 100 -6.24 5.70 11.97
C GLY A 100 -5.86 7.13 11.52
N ALA A 101 -4.74 7.69 12.00
CA ALA A 101 -4.24 9.00 11.55
C ALA A 101 -3.31 8.85 10.34
N ILE A 102 -3.51 9.67 9.31
CA ILE A 102 -2.65 9.68 8.11
C ILE A 102 -1.23 10.10 8.48
N LEU A 103 -0.25 9.41 7.91
CA LEU A 103 1.16 9.74 8.00
C LEU A 103 1.57 10.56 6.78
N ASP A 104 1.69 11.86 6.95
CA ASP A 104 2.00 12.78 5.86
C ASP A 104 3.33 12.42 5.16
N GLY A 105 3.32 12.46 3.84
CA GLY A 105 4.48 12.15 3.01
C GLY A 105 4.82 10.65 2.87
N GLN A 106 4.09 9.75 3.54
CA GLN A 106 4.30 8.31 3.41
C GLN A 106 3.47 7.74 2.25
N THR A 107 3.98 7.96 1.03
CA THR A 107 3.28 7.67 -0.23
C THR A 107 3.90 6.54 -1.05
N ASN A 108 4.82 5.77 -0.47
CA ASN A 108 5.44 4.63 -1.13
C ASN A 108 4.74 3.31 -0.74
N SER A 109 4.95 2.25 -1.54
CA SER A 109 4.51 0.89 -1.20
C SER A 109 5.19 0.31 0.05
N THR A 110 6.17 1.02 0.60
CA THR A 110 6.90 0.65 1.81
C THR A 110 6.95 1.81 2.79
N LEU A 111 6.70 1.52 4.07
CA LEU A 111 6.89 2.43 5.19
C LEU A 111 8.10 1.95 6.00
N LYS A 112 9.08 2.83 6.19
CA LYS A 112 10.28 2.54 6.98
C LYS A 112 10.23 3.27 8.31
N ILE A 113 10.57 2.54 9.37
CA ILE A 113 10.75 3.07 10.72
C ILE A 113 12.19 2.80 11.09
N ASN A 114 12.93 3.85 11.42
CA ASN A 114 14.33 3.77 11.83
C ASN A 114 14.46 4.29 13.27
N ASN A 115 15.36 3.68 14.06
CA ASN A 115 15.55 4.02 15.47
C ASN A 115 14.22 4.00 16.25
N ALA A 116 13.49 2.91 16.11
CA ALA A 116 12.15 2.74 16.68
C ALA A 116 12.12 3.05 18.18
N THR A 117 11.11 3.76 18.60
CA THR A 117 10.80 4.12 19.98
C THR A 117 9.43 3.58 20.38
N ASN A 118 9.08 3.64 21.64
CA ASN A 118 7.74 3.25 22.12
C ASN A 118 6.63 4.06 21.41
N SER A 119 6.92 5.28 20.97
CA SER A 119 5.98 6.09 20.20
C SER A 119 5.69 5.52 18.80
N ASP A 120 6.54 4.65 18.25
CA ASP A 120 6.34 4.01 16.96
C ASP A 120 5.48 2.73 17.05
N ALA A 121 5.24 2.23 18.25
CA ALA A 121 4.30 1.14 18.46
C ALA A 121 2.88 1.59 18.08
N GLY A 122 2.12 0.68 17.47
CA GLY A 122 0.76 0.97 17.05
C GLY A 122 0.30 0.12 15.87
N THR A 123 -0.92 0.41 15.41
CA THR A 123 -1.57 -0.25 14.30
C THR A 123 -1.39 0.58 13.03
N TYR A 124 -0.86 -0.04 11.99
CA TYR A 124 -0.58 0.58 10.71
C TYR A 124 -1.42 -0.03 9.60
N SER A 125 -1.87 0.79 8.70
CA SER A 125 -2.55 0.35 7.47
C SER A 125 -2.22 1.28 6.32
N VAL A 126 -2.48 0.85 5.10
CA VAL A 126 -2.25 1.64 3.89
C VAL A 126 -3.49 1.65 3.00
N LEU A 127 -3.89 2.82 2.58
CA LEU A 127 -4.89 3.03 1.53
C LEU A 127 -4.16 3.04 0.18
N VAL A 128 -4.59 2.17 -0.73
CA VAL A 128 -4.14 2.15 -2.13
C VAL A 128 -5.27 2.70 -2.99
N SER A 129 -5.01 3.70 -3.81
CA SER A 129 -6.04 4.39 -4.59
C SER A 129 -5.57 4.78 -5.98
N ASN A 130 -6.52 4.94 -6.90
CA ASN A 130 -6.40 5.60 -8.19
C ASN A 130 -7.73 6.31 -8.52
N ASP A 131 -7.86 6.86 -9.73
CA ASP A 131 -9.07 7.58 -10.16
C ASP A 131 -10.33 6.70 -10.25
N ILE A 132 -10.17 5.36 -10.29
CA ILE A 132 -11.27 4.40 -10.37
C ILE A 132 -11.81 4.02 -8.99
N GLY A 133 -10.95 4.02 -7.96
CA GLY A 133 -11.35 3.64 -6.62
C GLY A 133 -10.20 3.48 -5.63
N SER A 134 -10.50 2.88 -4.49
CA SER A 134 -9.53 2.64 -3.44
C SER A 134 -9.77 1.33 -2.71
N VAL A 135 -8.72 0.79 -2.11
CA VAL A 135 -8.75 -0.39 -1.23
C VAL A 135 -7.84 -0.17 -0.04
N GLN A 136 -8.35 -0.50 1.16
CA GLN A 136 -7.61 -0.43 2.41
C GLN A 136 -6.94 -1.78 2.70
N SER A 137 -5.70 -1.76 3.19
CA SER A 137 -5.03 -2.96 3.68
C SER A 137 -5.65 -3.47 4.99
N SER A 138 -5.34 -4.72 5.32
CA SER A 138 -5.44 -5.20 6.70
C SER A 138 -4.47 -4.44 7.61
N ASP A 139 -4.77 -4.45 8.89
CA ASP A 139 -3.92 -3.86 9.91
C ASP A 139 -2.63 -4.66 10.11
N ALA A 140 -1.52 -3.96 10.28
CA ALA A 140 -0.23 -4.49 10.71
C ALA A 140 0.18 -3.82 12.03
N VAL A 141 0.45 -4.59 13.06
CA VAL A 141 0.83 -4.07 14.38
C VAL A 141 2.35 -4.03 14.49
N ILE A 142 2.88 -2.88 14.87
CA ILE A 142 4.27 -2.74 15.31
C ILE A 142 4.30 -2.72 16.83
N THR A 143 5.09 -3.64 17.40
CA THR A 143 5.37 -3.70 18.84
C THR A 143 6.83 -3.36 19.07
N VAL A 144 7.09 -2.41 19.96
CA VAL A 144 8.46 -1.99 20.31
C VAL A 144 8.70 -2.34 21.76
N PHE A 145 9.78 -3.10 22.05
CA PHE A 145 10.23 -3.39 23.41
C PHE A 145 11.35 -2.43 23.79
N SER A 146 11.31 -1.94 25.03
CA SER A 146 12.42 -1.21 25.65
C SER A 146 13.04 -2.06 26.76
N ALA A 147 14.32 -1.82 27.06
CA ALA A 147 14.93 -2.35 28.27
C ALA A 147 14.18 -1.82 29.51
N PRO A 148 14.11 -2.60 30.61
CA PRO A 148 13.56 -2.09 31.86
C PRO A 148 14.33 -0.87 32.34
N GLU A 149 13.60 0.14 32.82
CA GLU A 149 14.16 1.32 33.49
C GLU A 149 13.74 1.33 34.94
N ILE A 150 14.70 1.52 35.86
CA ILE A 150 14.37 1.66 37.26
C ILE A 150 13.84 3.06 37.49
N THR A 151 12.56 3.16 37.85
CA THR A 151 11.87 4.43 38.10
C THR A 151 11.95 4.84 39.55
N GLU A 152 12.18 3.87 40.49
CA GLU A 152 12.38 4.13 41.91
C GLU A 152 13.53 3.22 42.43
N GLN A 153 14.63 3.82 42.84
CA GLN A 153 15.82 3.10 43.32
C GLN A 153 15.57 2.55 44.74
N PRO A 154 16.16 1.40 45.11
CA PRO A 154 16.10 0.92 46.48
C PRO A 154 16.78 1.89 47.44
N VAL A 155 16.16 2.10 48.57
CA VAL A 155 16.70 2.95 49.64
C VAL A 155 17.25 2.08 50.79
N GLY A 156 18.43 2.42 51.27
CA GLY A 156 19.02 1.74 52.41
C GLY A 156 18.17 1.86 53.69
N ALA A 157 18.15 0.81 54.50
CA ALA A 157 17.42 0.79 55.77
C ALA A 157 18.38 0.54 56.94
N VAL A 158 18.14 1.23 58.03
CA VAL A 158 18.79 0.95 59.34
C VAL A 158 17.71 0.39 60.25
N VAL A 159 17.92 -0.84 60.73
CA VAL A 159 16.93 -1.54 61.54
C VAL A 159 17.57 -2.01 62.85
N ALA A 160 16.78 -2.11 63.91
CA ALA A 160 17.24 -2.65 65.20
C ALA A 160 17.50 -4.16 65.12
N PHE A 161 18.39 -4.67 65.88
CA PHE A 161 18.67 -6.11 65.99
C PHE A 161 17.36 -6.90 66.24
N GLY A 162 17.13 -7.92 65.39
CA GLY A 162 15.94 -8.75 65.46
C GLY A 162 14.70 -8.18 64.75
N SER A 163 14.79 -6.97 64.14
CA SER A 163 13.71 -6.35 63.35
C SER A 163 13.82 -6.70 61.89
N SER A 164 12.73 -6.51 61.13
CA SER A 164 12.65 -6.70 59.69
C SER A 164 13.00 -5.41 58.93
N ALA A 165 13.61 -5.56 57.76
CA ALA A 165 13.78 -4.52 56.77
C ALA A 165 13.04 -4.90 55.47
N GLU A 166 12.48 -3.90 54.81
CA GLU A 166 11.91 -4.05 53.48
C GLU A 166 12.67 -3.18 52.48
N LEU A 167 13.04 -3.76 51.38
CA LEU A 167 13.71 -3.07 50.28
C LEU A 167 12.79 -3.11 49.06
N ASN A 168 12.51 -1.96 48.49
CA ASN A 168 11.61 -1.80 47.34
C ASN A 168 12.35 -1.21 46.17
N VAL A 169 11.97 -1.63 44.97
CA VAL A 169 12.42 -1.07 43.68
C VAL A 169 11.23 -1.04 42.73
N LYS A 170 11.12 0.01 41.93
CA LYS A 170 10.19 0.01 40.79
C LYS A 170 10.96 0.07 39.48
N ALA A 171 10.50 -0.72 38.54
CA ALA A 171 10.98 -0.67 37.16
C ALA A 171 9.82 -0.73 36.20
N GLU A 172 9.95 -0.03 35.11
CA GLU A 172 8.97 -0.01 34.00
C GLU A 172 9.62 -0.53 32.72
N SER A 173 8.84 -1.25 31.92
CA SER A 173 9.20 -1.74 30.58
C SER A 173 7.93 -1.97 29.78
N VAL A 174 8.05 -2.02 28.46
CA VAL A 174 7.02 -2.60 27.58
C VAL A 174 7.20 -4.12 27.62
N GLY A 175 6.39 -4.81 28.43
CA GLY A 175 6.44 -6.24 28.66
C GLY A 175 6.56 -6.59 30.15
N SER A 176 6.85 -7.86 30.46
CA SER A 176 7.08 -8.31 31.85
C SER A 176 8.47 -7.91 32.34
N VAL A 177 8.55 -7.49 33.60
CA VAL A 177 9.80 -7.20 34.27
C VAL A 177 10.05 -8.30 35.30
N GLU A 178 11.25 -8.91 35.27
CA GLU A 178 11.70 -9.86 36.23
C GLU A 178 12.71 -9.19 37.20
N TYR A 179 12.64 -9.51 38.48
CA TYR A 179 13.49 -8.93 39.50
C TYR A 179 14.39 -10.01 40.11
N GLN A 180 15.66 -9.72 40.25
CA GLN A 180 16.65 -10.57 40.91
C GLN A 180 17.43 -9.72 41.95
N TRP A 181 17.19 -9.97 43.23
CA TRP A 181 17.97 -9.37 44.29
C TRP A 181 19.27 -10.17 44.52
N LYS A 182 20.34 -9.46 44.77
CA LYS A 182 21.63 -10.04 45.11
C LYS A 182 22.16 -9.45 46.42
N LEU A 183 22.80 -10.27 47.23
CA LEU A 183 23.55 -9.86 48.40
C LEU A 183 25.04 -9.93 48.09
N ASN A 184 25.77 -8.82 48.23
CA ASN A 184 27.23 -8.72 47.98
C ASN A 184 27.65 -9.07 46.52
N GLY A 185 26.82 -8.74 45.56
CA GLY A 185 27.10 -8.91 44.10
C GLY A 185 26.47 -10.13 43.50
#